data_6c1e34490cd3c5019d30b29f2fbfb155
#
_entry.id   6c1e34490cd3c5019d30b29f2fbfb155
#
_cell.length_a   1.000
_cell.length_b   1.000
_cell.length_c   1.000
_cell.angle_alpha   90.00
_cell.angle_beta   90.00
_cell.angle_gamma   90.00
#
_symmetry.space_group_name_H-M   'P 1'
#
loop_
_entity.id
_entity.type
_entity.pdbx_description
1 polymer ?
#
loop_
_entity_poly.entity_id
_entity_poly.type
_entity_poly.pdbx_seq_one_letter_code
_entity_poly.pdbx_strand_id
1 'polypeptide(L)'
;RLCVYLRLERREDRKYMELDASLDTLKGIGEKTRQVFDRAGVSTIEELISYYPRTYERYERPAAIASLKEGDFASILGRLEGPLETRYLRGLSISSAVFGDGIEHILVSWFNMPYLRNSLKSGVLYVFRGRIKAKGQRLILEQPTVFRPEQYEGLIGTMLPNYTLVKGLTNQMVTKAVRQVIADKQLLADAMPEAIREQYALAEYNFSIEQIHFPSSDQALQLARRRLV
;
A
#
# COMPACT_ATOMS: atom_id res chain seq x y z
N ARG A 1 -14.55 -50.84 -1.16
CA ARG A 1 -15.41 -49.92 -0.36
C ARG A 1 -14.77 -48.56 -0.21
N LEU A 2 -14.29 -48.01 -1.30
CA LEU A 2 -13.69 -46.64 -1.34
C LEU A 2 -14.19 -45.88 -2.57
N CYS A 3 -15.47 -46.07 -2.94
CA CYS A 3 -16.05 -45.52 -4.17
C CYS A 3 -17.36 -44.78 -3.94
N VAL A 4 -17.55 -44.17 -2.76
CA VAL A 4 -18.84 -43.49 -2.41
C VAL A 4 -18.67 -41.98 -2.17
N TYR A 5 -17.46 -41.42 -2.24
CA TYR A 5 -17.23 -39.98 -2.00
C TYR A 5 -17.05 -39.10 -3.22
N LEU A 6 -17.30 -39.64 -4.43
CA LEU A 6 -17.20 -38.87 -5.71
C LEU A 6 -18.58 -38.57 -6.31
N ARG A 7 -19.59 -38.34 -5.50
CA ARG A 7 -20.91 -37.86 -5.96
C ARG A 7 -21.39 -36.69 -5.14
N LEU A 8 -20.52 -35.66 -5.02
CA LEU A 8 -20.97 -34.33 -4.65
C LEU A 8 -21.13 -33.51 -5.92
N GLU A 9 -22.37 -33.54 -6.39
CA GLU A 9 -23.10 -32.52 -7.15
C GLU A 9 -22.26 -31.61 -8.06
N ARG A 10 -22.44 -31.80 -9.36
CA ARG A 10 -22.29 -30.75 -10.37
C ARG A 10 -23.11 -29.53 -9.93
N ARG A 11 -22.53 -28.71 -9.07
CA ARG A 11 -22.91 -27.33 -8.95
C ARG A 11 -22.17 -26.60 -10.06
N GLU A 12 -22.98 -26.18 -11.04
CA GLU A 12 -22.74 -25.14 -12.05
C GLU A 12 -21.29 -24.71 -12.25
N ASP A 13 -20.81 -24.72 -13.48
CA ASP A 13 -19.51 -24.30 -14.01
C ASP A 13 -19.02 -22.94 -13.45
N ARG A 14 -18.76 -22.86 -12.17
CA ARG A 14 -17.99 -21.77 -11.59
C ARG A 14 -16.53 -22.10 -11.88
N LYS A 15 -16.00 -21.45 -12.88
CA LYS A 15 -14.59 -21.49 -13.23
C LYS A 15 -13.77 -20.90 -12.08
N TYR A 16 -13.37 -21.74 -11.14
CA TYR A 16 -12.40 -21.34 -10.12
C TYR A 16 -11.09 -20.96 -10.81
N MET A 17 -10.42 -19.94 -10.29
CA MET A 17 -9.10 -19.59 -10.77
C MET A 17 -8.14 -20.73 -10.43
N GLU A 18 -7.41 -21.22 -11.44
CA GLU A 18 -6.39 -22.23 -11.22
C GLU A 18 -5.22 -21.59 -10.46
N LEU A 19 -5.02 -21.99 -9.22
CA LEU A 19 -4.00 -21.41 -8.34
C LEU A 19 -2.58 -21.70 -8.80
N ASP A 20 -2.37 -22.81 -9.47
CA ASP A 20 -1.11 -23.20 -10.10
C ASP A 20 -0.86 -22.50 -11.43
N ALA A 21 -1.83 -21.72 -11.92
CA ALA A 21 -1.67 -20.95 -13.15
C ALA A 21 -0.53 -19.92 -13.02
N SER A 22 0.20 -19.77 -14.12
CA SER A 22 1.29 -18.78 -14.23
C SER A 22 0.75 -17.35 -14.18
N LEU A 23 1.56 -16.42 -13.67
CA LEU A 23 1.20 -15.00 -13.54
C LEU A 23 0.98 -14.28 -14.87
N ASP A 24 1.45 -14.81 -16.00
CA ASP A 24 1.22 -14.22 -17.33
C ASP A 24 -0.25 -14.31 -17.79
N THR A 25 -1.08 -15.10 -17.10
CA THR A 25 -2.53 -15.08 -17.27
C THR A 25 -3.18 -13.78 -16.81
N LEU A 26 -2.49 -13.00 -15.96
CA LEU A 26 -2.98 -11.72 -15.46
C LEU A 26 -2.73 -10.57 -16.44
N LYS A 27 -3.70 -9.67 -16.57
CA LYS A 27 -3.59 -8.50 -17.45
C LYS A 27 -2.42 -7.60 -17.07
N GLY A 28 -1.52 -7.36 -18.03
CA GLY A 28 -0.37 -6.46 -17.86
C GLY A 28 0.86 -7.13 -17.25
N ILE A 29 0.83 -8.47 -17.08
CA ILE A 29 2.01 -9.25 -16.77
C ILE A 29 2.47 -9.98 -18.05
N GLY A 30 3.40 -9.37 -18.77
CA GLY A 30 4.10 -10.00 -19.87
C GLY A 30 5.41 -10.63 -19.40
N GLU A 31 6.12 -11.28 -20.31
CA GLU A 31 7.34 -12.06 -20.03
C GLU A 31 8.38 -11.31 -19.16
N LYS A 32 8.66 -10.01 -19.47
CA LYS A 32 9.61 -9.22 -18.68
C LYS A 32 9.15 -9.00 -17.23
N THR A 33 7.84 -8.79 -17.05
CA THR A 33 7.26 -8.57 -15.71
C THR A 33 7.22 -9.89 -14.93
N ARG A 34 6.88 -11.00 -15.60
CA ARG A 34 6.91 -12.34 -15.02
C ARG A 34 8.29 -12.68 -14.47
N GLN A 35 9.36 -12.47 -15.25
CA GLN A 35 10.75 -12.68 -14.79
C GLN A 35 11.13 -11.84 -13.56
N VAL A 36 10.50 -10.68 -13.38
CA VAL A 36 10.70 -9.86 -12.17
C VAL A 36 10.02 -10.50 -10.96
N PHE A 37 8.81 -11.02 -11.13
CA PHE A 37 8.11 -11.77 -10.08
C PHE A 37 8.84 -13.08 -9.74
N ASP A 38 9.30 -13.83 -10.74
CA ASP A 38 10.09 -15.07 -10.55
C ASP A 38 11.31 -14.83 -9.65
N ARG A 39 12.01 -13.70 -9.82
CA ARG A 39 13.13 -13.31 -8.93
C ARG A 39 12.71 -13.03 -7.49
N ALA A 40 11.45 -12.71 -7.26
CA ALA A 40 10.88 -12.55 -5.92
C ALA A 40 10.36 -13.88 -5.35
N GLY A 41 10.49 -14.99 -6.09
CA GLY A 41 9.94 -16.29 -5.73
C GLY A 41 8.43 -16.38 -5.92
N VAL A 42 7.88 -15.64 -6.89
CA VAL A 42 6.43 -15.58 -7.16
C VAL A 42 6.20 -15.88 -8.64
N SER A 43 5.82 -17.11 -8.96
CA SER A 43 5.62 -17.60 -10.33
C SER A 43 4.17 -17.99 -10.63
N THR A 44 3.40 -18.33 -9.57
CA THR A 44 2.02 -18.79 -9.68
C THR A 44 1.05 -17.84 -8.95
N ILE A 45 -0.24 -18.02 -9.23
CA ILE A 45 -1.32 -17.28 -8.53
C ILE A 45 -1.30 -17.59 -7.03
N GLU A 46 -1.08 -18.85 -6.63
CA GLU A 46 -1.00 -19.26 -5.23
C GLU A 46 0.15 -18.55 -4.50
N GLU A 47 1.33 -18.51 -5.11
CA GLU A 47 2.48 -17.81 -4.56
C GLU A 47 2.24 -16.30 -4.48
N LEU A 48 1.50 -15.72 -5.43
CA LEU A 48 1.14 -14.31 -5.42
C LEU A 48 0.20 -13.96 -4.25
N ILE A 49 -0.87 -14.73 -4.03
CA ILE A 49 -1.80 -14.48 -2.92
C ILE A 49 -1.21 -14.86 -1.56
N SER A 50 -0.16 -15.67 -1.54
CA SER A 50 0.63 -16.00 -0.34
C SER A 50 1.79 -15.03 -0.10
N TYR A 51 2.05 -14.11 -1.03
CA TYR A 51 3.09 -13.08 -0.90
C TYR A 51 2.61 -11.92 -0.03
N TYR A 52 2.50 -12.19 1.28
CA TYR A 52 1.88 -11.26 2.21
C TYR A 52 2.68 -9.97 2.38
N PRO A 53 1.98 -8.83 2.61
CA PRO A 53 2.64 -7.56 2.90
C PRO A 53 3.49 -7.63 4.17
N ARG A 54 4.68 -7.05 4.11
CA ARG A 54 5.57 -6.90 5.27
C ARG A 54 5.02 -5.88 6.28
N THR A 55 4.48 -4.77 5.78
CA THR A 55 3.93 -3.66 6.57
C THR A 55 2.77 -3.02 5.81
N TYR A 56 2.05 -2.13 6.49
CA TYR A 56 0.97 -1.36 5.89
C TYR A 56 1.20 0.13 6.11
N GLU A 57 0.95 0.90 5.07
CA GLU A 57 0.95 2.36 5.11
C GLU A 57 -0.46 2.86 5.40
N ARG A 58 -0.64 3.51 6.56
CA ARG A 58 -1.94 4.03 6.99
C ARG A 58 -2.08 5.48 6.55
N TYR A 59 -3.21 5.80 5.95
CA TYR A 59 -3.55 7.14 5.53
C TYR A 59 -4.53 7.74 6.53
N GLU A 60 -4.00 8.51 7.47
CA GLU A 60 -4.78 9.20 8.49
C GLU A 60 -5.17 10.61 8.02
N ARG A 61 -6.11 11.23 8.71
CA ARG A 61 -6.46 12.63 8.44
C ARG A 61 -5.24 13.51 8.63
N PRO A 62 -5.09 14.61 7.84
CA PRO A 62 -4.03 15.56 8.04
C PRO A 62 -4.02 16.12 9.49
N ALA A 63 -2.84 16.17 10.08
CA ALA A 63 -2.61 16.72 11.41
C ALA A 63 -2.27 18.20 11.32
N ALA A 64 -2.56 18.95 12.38
CA ALA A 64 -2.08 20.32 12.55
C ALA A 64 -0.57 20.34 12.81
N ILE A 65 0.16 21.31 12.24
CA ILE A 65 1.61 21.44 12.43
C ILE A 65 1.97 21.53 13.91
N ALA A 66 1.18 22.27 14.71
CA ALA A 66 1.39 22.44 16.15
C ALA A 66 1.37 21.13 16.95
N SER A 67 0.75 20.04 16.43
CA SER A 67 0.66 18.75 17.11
C SER A 67 1.81 17.80 16.81
N LEU A 68 2.67 18.15 15.84
CA LEU A 68 3.72 17.27 15.32
C LEU A 68 4.89 17.13 16.30
N LYS A 69 5.47 15.95 16.30
CA LYS A 69 6.67 15.62 17.08
C LYS A 69 7.75 15.01 16.18
N GLU A 70 8.99 15.13 16.63
CA GLU A 70 10.10 14.45 15.97
C GLU A 70 9.85 12.94 15.92
N GLY A 71 10.09 12.36 14.75
CA GLY A 71 9.89 10.93 14.50
C GLY A 71 8.53 10.58 13.91
N ASP A 72 7.53 11.46 14.02
CA ASP A 72 6.21 11.23 13.45
C ASP A 72 6.29 11.01 11.93
N PHE A 73 5.41 10.17 11.42
CA PHE A 73 5.14 10.08 10.00
C PHE A 73 3.72 10.60 9.76
N ALA A 74 3.63 11.86 9.36
CA ALA A 74 2.38 12.59 9.35
C ALA A 74 2.03 13.15 7.97
N SER A 75 0.75 13.48 7.81
CA SER A 75 0.23 14.22 6.68
C SER A 75 -0.22 15.59 7.16
N ILE A 76 0.09 16.63 6.39
CA ILE A 76 -0.24 18.01 6.69
C ILE A 76 -0.97 18.61 5.50
N LEU A 77 -2.12 19.19 5.70
CA LEU A 77 -2.85 19.97 4.70
C LEU A 77 -2.45 21.45 4.83
N GLY A 78 -1.99 22.03 3.73
CA GLY A 78 -1.55 23.43 3.79
C GLY A 78 -1.13 23.98 2.43
N ARG A 79 -0.40 25.10 2.45
CA ARG A 79 0.07 25.82 1.26
C ARG A 79 1.56 26.14 1.38
N LEU A 80 2.23 26.17 0.23
CA LEU A 80 3.56 26.79 0.16
C LEU A 80 3.41 28.31 0.29
N GLU A 81 4.13 28.92 1.21
CA GLU A 81 4.08 30.36 1.48
C GLU A 81 4.99 31.17 0.56
N GLY A 82 5.87 30.48 -0.15
CA GLY A 82 6.76 31.09 -1.14
C GLY A 82 7.16 30.08 -2.22
N PRO A 83 7.97 30.53 -3.18
CA PRO A 83 8.50 29.65 -4.21
C PRO A 83 9.47 28.61 -3.60
N LEU A 84 9.55 27.45 -4.25
CA LEU A 84 10.54 26.43 -3.89
C LEU A 84 11.94 26.95 -4.25
N GLU A 85 12.81 27.07 -3.25
CA GLU A 85 14.22 27.40 -3.45
C GLU A 85 15.03 26.15 -3.65
N THR A 86 15.90 26.12 -4.66
CA THR A 86 16.81 24.99 -4.91
C THR A 86 18.24 25.45 -4.79
N ARG A 87 18.99 24.78 -3.91
CA ARG A 87 20.45 24.98 -3.71
C ARG A 87 21.21 23.74 -4.16
N TYR A 88 22.35 23.96 -4.77
CA TYR A 88 23.24 22.89 -5.25
C TYR A 88 24.50 22.85 -4.39
N LEU A 89 24.77 21.69 -3.78
CA LEU A 89 25.92 21.48 -2.89
C LEU A 89 26.61 20.16 -3.28
N ARG A 90 27.81 20.23 -3.83
CA ARG A 90 28.67 19.06 -4.12
C ARG A 90 27.94 17.89 -4.81
N GLY A 91 27.17 18.20 -5.85
CA GLY A 91 26.42 17.19 -6.62
C GLY A 91 25.04 16.80 -6.02
N LEU A 92 24.65 17.38 -4.88
CA LEU A 92 23.34 17.23 -4.28
C LEU A 92 22.50 18.48 -4.54
N SER A 93 21.29 18.34 -5.04
CA SER A 93 20.31 19.43 -5.07
C SER A 93 19.37 19.33 -3.87
N ILE A 94 19.20 20.44 -3.16
CA ILE A 94 18.26 20.54 -2.03
C ILE A 94 17.22 21.59 -2.40
N SER A 95 15.97 21.13 -2.57
CA SER A 95 14.81 22.01 -2.77
C SER A 95 14.07 22.18 -1.46
N SER A 96 13.80 23.40 -1.05
CA SER A 96 13.12 23.69 0.21
C SER A 96 12.14 24.84 0.09
N ALA A 97 11.12 24.83 0.93
CA ALA A 97 10.15 25.91 1.06
C ALA A 97 9.52 25.90 2.46
N VAL A 98 8.89 27.00 2.82
CA VAL A 98 8.01 27.08 3.99
C VAL A 98 6.62 26.61 3.59
N PHE A 99 6.04 25.74 4.42
CA PHE A 99 4.70 25.18 4.25
C PHE A 99 3.89 25.48 5.50
N GLY A 100 2.73 26.09 5.34
CA GLY A 100 1.86 26.52 6.44
C GLY A 100 0.49 25.86 6.36
N ASP A 101 -0.09 25.51 7.51
CA ASP A 101 -1.46 25.03 7.65
C ASP A 101 -2.47 26.17 7.88
N GLY A 102 -1.99 27.42 7.91
CA GLY A 102 -2.76 28.63 8.17
C GLY A 102 -2.64 29.12 9.62
N ILE A 103 -2.02 28.36 10.52
CA ILE A 103 -1.77 28.71 11.92
C ILE A 103 -0.26 28.67 12.19
N GLU A 104 0.37 27.59 11.83
CA GLU A 104 1.79 27.30 12.05
C GLU A 104 2.51 26.99 10.75
N HIS A 105 3.85 26.98 10.79
CA HIS A 105 4.70 26.75 9.62
C HIS A 105 5.73 25.68 9.89
N ILE A 106 6.06 24.90 8.85
CA ILE A 106 7.12 23.90 8.88
C ILE A 106 7.99 24.05 7.62
N LEU A 107 9.30 23.85 7.76
CA LEU A 107 10.19 23.77 6.61
C LEU A 107 10.00 22.41 5.94
N VAL A 108 9.80 22.41 4.63
CA VAL A 108 9.79 21.19 3.81
C VAL A 108 11.03 21.14 2.95
N SER A 109 11.58 19.94 2.74
CA SER A 109 12.81 19.77 1.95
C SER A 109 12.80 18.47 1.15
N TRP A 110 13.35 18.54 -0.07
CA TRP A 110 13.56 17.41 -0.98
C TRP A 110 15.01 17.39 -1.46
N PHE A 111 15.56 16.20 -1.59
CA PHE A 111 16.89 15.98 -2.15
C PHE A 111 16.80 15.40 -3.55
N ASN A 112 17.62 15.91 -4.47
CA ASN A 112 17.70 15.48 -5.86
C ASN A 112 16.38 15.54 -6.66
N MET A 113 15.49 16.48 -6.27
CA MET A 113 14.21 16.73 -6.93
C MET A 113 14.03 18.19 -7.38
N PRO A 114 14.97 18.77 -8.18
CA PRO A 114 14.89 20.18 -8.57
C PRO A 114 13.68 20.49 -9.46
N TYR A 115 13.13 19.47 -10.14
CA TYR A 115 11.94 19.60 -11.00
C TYR A 115 10.67 19.99 -10.22
N LEU A 116 10.61 19.75 -8.92
CA LEU A 116 9.47 20.11 -8.06
C LEU A 116 9.21 21.63 -8.06
N ARG A 117 10.25 22.45 -8.29
CA ARG A 117 10.11 23.90 -8.44
C ARG A 117 9.11 24.30 -9.54
N ASN A 118 9.03 23.50 -10.60
CA ASN A 118 8.10 23.76 -11.69
C ASN A 118 6.70 23.18 -11.44
N SER A 119 6.61 22.15 -10.62
CA SER A 119 5.38 21.39 -10.36
C SER A 119 4.58 21.94 -9.17
N LEU A 120 5.27 22.43 -8.14
CA LEU A 120 4.63 22.96 -6.94
C LEU A 120 4.49 24.48 -7.02
N LYS A 121 3.30 24.98 -6.78
CA LYS A 121 2.96 26.39 -6.87
C LYS A 121 2.67 26.97 -5.48
N SER A 122 3.21 28.16 -5.20
CA SER A 122 2.87 28.91 -4.00
C SER A 122 1.37 29.22 -3.94
N GLY A 123 0.81 29.22 -2.75
CA GLY A 123 -0.60 29.51 -2.49
C GLY A 123 -1.59 28.39 -2.86
N VAL A 124 -1.16 27.34 -3.55
CA VAL A 124 -1.99 26.17 -3.88
C VAL A 124 -2.03 25.23 -2.69
N LEU A 125 -3.21 24.64 -2.45
CA LEU A 125 -3.44 23.68 -1.38
C LEU A 125 -2.89 22.30 -1.77
N TYR A 126 -2.12 21.70 -0.86
CA TYR A 126 -1.54 20.38 -0.99
C TYR A 126 -1.68 19.61 0.32
N VAL A 127 -1.59 18.29 0.25
CA VAL A 127 -1.28 17.43 1.40
C VAL A 127 0.14 16.93 1.24
N PHE A 128 1.00 17.26 2.19
CA PHE A 128 2.37 16.77 2.28
C PHE A 128 2.44 15.68 3.34
N ARG A 129 2.95 14.52 2.96
CA ARG A 129 3.03 13.34 3.82
C ARG A 129 4.45 12.84 3.89
N GLY A 130 5.00 12.78 5.08
CA GLY A 130 6.40 12.37 5.28
C GLY A 130 6.80 12.29 6.74
N ARG A 131 8.10 12.08 6.94
CA ARG A 131 8.67 11.98 8.26
C ARG A 131 9.05 13.35 8.80
N ILE A 132 8.68 13.59 10.06
CA ILE A 132 9.08 14.77 10.81
C ILE A 132 10.44 14.52 11.42
N LYS A 133 11.38 15.42 11.18
CA LYS A 133 12.72 15.40 11.76
C LYS A 133 12.99 16.69 12.51
N ALA A 134 13.85 16.63 13.51
CA ALA A 134 14.40 17.82 14.15
C ALA A 134 15.67 18.29 13.46
N LYS A 135 15.79 19.60 13.24
CA LYS A 135 17.02 20.27 12.81
C LYS A 135 17.29 21.45 13.73
N GLY A 136 18.14 21.22 14.73
CA GLY A 136 18.29 22.12 15.86
C GLY A 136 16.98 22.17 16.66
N GLN A 137 16.45 23.37 16.87
CA GLN A 137 15.18 23.57 17.61
C GLN A 137 13.93 23.58 16.70
N ARG A 138 14.06 23.29 15.40
CA ARG A 138 12.95 23.37 14.44
C ARG A 138 12.62 22.00 13.92
N LEU A 139 11.33 21.73 13.75
CA LEU A 139 10.85 20.57 13.01
C LEU A 139 10.93 20.84 11.51
N ILE A 140 11.27 19.82 10.76
CA ILE A 140 11.26 19.82 9.29
C ILE A 140 10.52 18.59 8.77
N LEU A 141 9.82 18.76 7.67
CA LEU A 141 9.22 17.65 6.93
C LEU A 141 10.14 17.28 5.76
N GLU A 142 10.79 16.14 5.88
CA GLU A 142 11.81 15.69 4.94
C GLU A 142 11.24 14.75 3.90
N GLN A 143 11.54 15.00 2.63
CA GLN A 143 11.15 14.15 1.48
C GLN A 143 9.65 13.82 1.45
N PRO A 144 8.74 14.79 1.69
CA PRO A 144 7.33 14.45 1.68
C PRO A 144 6.84 14.02 0.29
N THR A 145 5.96 13.02 0.31
CA THR A 145 5.10 12.74 -0.84
C THR A 145 4.03 13.83 -0.94
N VAL A 146 3.77 14.28 -2.14
CA VAL A 146 2.84 15.38 -2.41
C VAL A 146 1.55 14.81 -3.02
N PHE A 147 0.42 15.22 -2.45
CA PHE A 147 -0.90 14.87 -2.94
C PHE A 147 -1.72 16.13 -3.21
N ARG A 148 -2.64 16.04 -4.16
CA ARG A 148 -3.77 16.96 -4.21
C ARG A 148 -4.75 16.59 -3.10
N PRO A 149 -5.45 17.58 -2.48
CA PRO A 149 -6.38 17.29 -1.38
C PRO A 149 -7.42 16.22 -1.74
N GLU A 150 -7.99 16.30 -2.93
CA GLU A 150 -9.03 15.35 -3.41
C GLU A 150 -8.49 13.93 -3.55
N GLN A 151 -7.24 13.78 -3.99
CA GLN A 151 -6.56 12.49 -4.09
C GLN A 151 -6.30 11.90 -2.72
N TYR A 152 -5.88 12.76 -1.76
CA TYR A 152 -5.58 12.31 -0.40
C TYR A 152 -6.86 11.94 0.36
N GLU A 153 -7.94 12.69 0.18
CA GLU A 153 -9.23 12.41 0.80
C GLU A 153 -9.73 11.01 0.46
N GLY A 154 -9.57 10.56 -0.79
CA GLY A 154 -9.91 9.20 -1.21
C GLY A 154 -9.05 8.10 -0.58
N LEU A 155 -7.94 8.46 0.06
CA LEU A 155 -7.06 7.52 0.76
C LEU A 155 -7.31 7.46 2.27
N ILE A 156 -7.92 8.48 2.86
CA ILE A 156 -8.13 8.56 4.32
C ILE A 156 -8.88 7.32 4.83
N GLY A 157 -8.33 6.72 5.88
CA GLY A 157 -8.86 5.49 6.48
C GLY A 157 -8.42 4.21 5.78
N THR A 158 -7.65 4.31 4.68
CA THR A 158 -7.12 3.11 4.01
C THR A 158 -5.80 2.64 4.61
N MET A 159 -5.55 1.35 4.50
CA MET A 159 -4.27 0.72 4.78
C MET A 159 -3.73 0.10 3.48
N LEU A 160 -2.69 0.71 2.92
CA LEU A 160 -2.07 0.20 1.71
C LEU A 160 -0.93 -0.76 2.04
N PRO A 161 -0.86 -1.92 1.35
CA PRO A 161 0.16 -2.92 1.62
C PRO A 161 1.54 -2.47 1.13
N ASN A 162 2.58 -2.77 1.90
CA ASN A 162 3.98 -2.67 1.49
C ASN A 162 4.59 -4.07 1.46
N TYR A 163 4.94 -4.52 0.27
CA TYR A 163 5.53 -5.84 0.03
C TYR A 163 7.06 -5.80 0.14
N THR A 164 7.67 -6.96 0.30
CA THR A 164 9.11 -7.11 0.10
C THR A 164 9.40 -6.94 -1.39
N LEU A 165 10.38 -6.12 -1.75
CA LEU A 165 10.67 -5.80 -3.14
C LEU A 165 12.07 -6.29 -3.52
N VAL A 166 12.18 -6.82 -4.74
CA VAL A 166 13.44 -7.13 -5.41
C VAL A 166 13.70 -6.12 -6.53
N LYS A 167 14.92 -6.07 -7.05
CA LYS A 167 15.27 -5.16 -8.15
C LYS A 167 14.33 -5.30 -9.35
N GLY A 168 13.65 -4.20 -9.68
CA GLY A 168 12.69 -4.13 -10.78
C GLY A 168 11.24 -4.44 -10.41
N LEU A 169 10.98 -5.05 -9.24
CA LEU A 169 9.63 -5.22 -8.71
C LEU A 169 9.21 -3.96 -7.96
N THR A 170 8.02 -3.45 -8.23
CA THR A 170 7.46 -2.30 -7.51
C THR A 170 6.24 -2.72 -6.69
N ASN A 171 5.98 -2.00 -5.61
CA ASN A 171 4.80 -2.22 -4.78
C ASN A 171 3.50 -2.13 -5.58
N GLN A 172 3.45 -1.20 -6.53
CA GLN A 172 2.30 -1.02 -7.42
C GLN A 172 2.06 -2.24 -8.33
N MET A 173 3.13 -2.89 -8.84
CA MET A 173 3.01 -4.09 -9.66
C MET A 173 2.38 -5.23 -8.87
N VAL A 174 2.88 -5.48 -7.65
CA VAL A 174 2.31 -6.52 -6.76
C VAL A 174 0.87 -6.19 -6.39
N THR A 175 0.61 -4.98 -5.92
CA THR A 175 -0.75 -4.52 -5.55
C THR A 175 -1.73 -4.68 -6.70
N LYS A 176 -1.34 -4.32 -7.94
CA LYS A 176 -2.20 -4.45 -9.13
C LYS A 176 -2.48 -5.92 -9.47
N ALA A 177 -1.47 -6.77 -9.38
CA ALA A 177 -1.60 -8.19 -9.65
C ALA A 177 -2.53 -8.87 -8.63
N VAL A 178 -2.28 -8.65 -7.33
CA VAL A 178 -3.13 -9.19 -6.24
C VAL A 178 -4.57 -8.70 -6.36
N ARG A 179 -4.79 -7.41 -6.67
CA ARG A 179 -6.15 -6.88 -6.89
C ARG A 179 -6.90 -7.57 -8.01
N GLN A 180 -6.23 -7.94 -9.11
CA GLN A 180 -6.87 -8.67 -10.19
C GLN A 180 -7.35 -10.05 -9.73
N VAL A 181 -6.50 -10.76 -8.99
CA VAL A 181 -6.82 -12.10 -8.46
C VAL A 181 -7.99 -12.03 -7.48
N ILE A 182 -7.96 -11.10 -6.52
CA ILE A 182 -9.02 -10.96 -5.50
C ILE A 182 -10.35 -10.47 -6.10
N ALA A 183 -10.30 -9.63 -7.15
CA ALA A 183 -11.51 -9.10 -7.79
C ALA A 183 -12.38 -10.19 -8.43
N ASP A 184 -11.80 -11.31 -8.82
CA ASP A 184 -12.51 -12.46 -9.39
C ASP A 184 -13.34 -13.24 -8.35
N LYS A 185 -13.22 -12.93 -7.06
CA LYS A 185 -14.02 -13.40 -5.90
C LYS A 185 -14.27 -14.91 -5.79
N GLN A 186 -13.63 -15.73 -6.62
CA GLN A 186 -13.81 -17.17 -6.68
C GLN A 186 -12.50 -17.93 -6.47
N LEU A 187 -11.67 -17.42 -5.54
CA LEU A 187 -10.33 -17.96 -5.37
C LEU A 187 -10.33 -19.42 -4.92
N LEU A 188 -11.09 -19.76 -3.90
CA LEU A 188 -11.13 -21.12 -3.36
C LEU A 188 -12.40 -21.39 -2.56
N ALA A 189 -12.86 -22.64 -2.59
CA ALA A 189 -13.67 -23.17 -1.51
C ALA A 189 -12.77 -23.25 -0.26
N ASP A 190 -13.22 -22.71 0.87
CA ASP A 190 -12.49 -22.86 2.13
C ASP A 190 -12.40 -24.36 2.47
N ALA A 191 -11.20 -24.90 2.45
CA ALA A 191 -10.97 -26.34 2.74
C ALA A 191 -11.23 -26.69 4.21
N MET A 192 -11.28 -25.68 5.11
CA MET A 192 -11.55 -25.89 6.52
C MET A 192 -13.05 -25.96 6.78
N PRO A 193 -13.56 -27.05 7.40
CA PRO A 193 -14.95 -27.17 7.78
C PRO A 193 -15.43 -26.03 8.66
N GLU A 194 -16.67 -25.56 8.45
CA GLU A 194 -17.26 -24.44 9.17
C GLU A 194 -17.24 -24.64 10.70
N ALA A 195 -17.58 -25.85 11.15
CA ALA A 195 -17.56 -26.19 12.57
C ALA A 195 -16.18 -25.98 13.23
N ILE A 196 -15.09 -26.26 12.49
CA ILE A 196 -13.73 -26.02 12.99
C ILE A 196 -13.44 -24.51 12.99
N ARG A 197 -13.83 -23.78 11.96
CA ARG A 197 -13.67 -22.31 11.91
C ARG A 197 -14.38 -21.63 13.06
N GLU A 198 -15.61 -22.04 13.36
CA GLU A 198 -16.40 -21.51 14.48
C GLU A 198 -15.76 -21.86 15.83
N GLN A 199 -15.38 -23.12 16.03
CA GLN A 199 -14.73 -23.59 17.27
C GLN A 199 -13.48 -22.78 17.62
N TYR A 200 -12.68 -22.42 16.62
CA TYR A 200 -11.43 -21.69 16.81
C TYR A 200 -11.54 -20.20 16.50
N ALA A 201 -12.73 -19.68 16.23
CA ALA A 201 -13.01 -18.30 15.84
C ALA A 201 -12.07 -17.82 14.69
N LEU A 202 -11.97 -18.64 13.62
CA LEU A 202 -11.17 -18.35 12.44
C LEU A 202 -12.04 -17.76 11.34
N ALA A 203 -11.52 -16.74 10.68
CA ALA A 203 -12.19 -16.14 9.53
C ALA A 203 -12.21 -17.08 8.30
N GLU A 204 -13.12 -16.84 7.37
CA GLU A 204 -13.18 -17.54 6.09
C GLU A 204 -11.91 -17.23 5.26
N TYR A 205 -11.49 -18.18 4.43
CA TYR A 205 -10.20 -18.11 3.71
C TYR A 205 -10.14 -16.92 2.74
N ASN A 206 -11.13 -16.74 1.87
CA ASN A 206 -11.11 -15.65 0.88
C ASN A 206 -11.21 -14.28 1.54
N PHE A 207 -12.02 -14.14 2.59
CA PHE A 207 -12.02 -12.96 3.44
C PHE A 207 -10.63 -12.70 4.00
N SER A 208 -9.95 -13.72 4.50
CA SER A 208 -8.63 -13.58 5.09
C SER A 208 -7.57 -13.17 4.07
N ILE A 209 -7.61 -13.74 2.85
CA ILE A 209 -6.74 -13.33 1.74
C ILE A 209 -7.01 -11.87 1.35
N GLU A 210 -8.27 -11.46 1.25
CA GLU A 210 -8.59 -10.05 0.95
C GLU A 210 -8.06 -9.12 2.05
N GLN A 211 -8.33 -9.45 3.31
CA GLN A 211 -7.98 -8.58 4.44
C GLN A 211 -6.49 -8.61 4.80
N ILE A 212 -5.73 -9.66 4.46
CA ILE A 212 -4.27 -9.64 4.63
C ILE A 212 -3.60 -8.72 3.60
N HIS A 213 -4.17 -8.57 2.41
CA HIS A 213 -3.63 -7.69 1.38
C HIS A 213 -4.21 -6.27 1.44
N PHE A 214 -5.50 -6.12 1.70
CA PHE A 214 -6.21 -4.84 1.68
C PHE A 214 -7.14 -4.74 2.90
N PRO A 215 -6.56 -4.52 4.08
CA PRO A 215 -7.34 -4.49 5.32
C PRO A 215 -8.36 -3.35 5.32
N SER A 216 -9.60 -3.67 5.64
CA SER A 216 -10.65 -2.68 5.86
C SER A 216 -10.60 -2.06 7.26
N SER A 217 -9.96 -2.74 8.21
CA SER A 217 -9.73 -2.29 9.58
C SER A 217 -8.60 -3.07 10.25
N ASP A 218 -8.09 -2.58 11.38
CA ASP A 218 -7.12 -3.33 12.21
C ASP A 218 -7.67 -4.67 12.68
N GLN A 219 -8.95 -4.70 13.04
CA GLN A 219 -9.61 -5.93 13.48
C GLN A 219 -9.67 -6.95 12.34
N ALA A 220 -10.04 -6.52 11.13
CA ALA A 220 -10.09 -7.39 9.95
C ALA A 220 -8.69 -7.95 9.62
N LEU A 221 -7.64 -7.11 9.72
CA LEU A 221 -6.27 -7.55 9.55
C LEU A 221 -5.83 -8.58 10.59
N GLN A 222 -6.23 -8.40 11.86
CA GLN A 222 -5.92 -9.37 12.92
C GLN A 222 -6.62 -10.71 12.68
N LEU A 223 -7.90 -10.69 12.26
CA LEU A 223 -8.63 -11.91 11.91
C LEU A 223 -7.97 -12.65 10.74
N ALA A 224 -7.55 -11.91 9.70
CA ALA A 224 -6.84 -12.47 8.57
C ALA A 224 -5.51 -13.11 8.98
N ARG A 225 -4.71 -12.41 9.78
CA ARG A 225 -3.45 -12.95 10.32
C ARG A 225 -3.65 -14.21 11.13
N ARG A 226 -4.64 -14.22 12.03
CA ARG A 226 -4.97 -15.40 12.84
C ARG A 226 -5.32 -16.63 12.00
N ARG A 227 -5.88 -16.42 10.80
CA ARG A 227 -6.26 -17.48 9.86
C ARG A 227 -5.10 -17.97 9.00
N LEU A 228 -4.20 -17.07 8.59
CA LEU A 228 -3.22 -17.32 7.53
C LEU A 228 -1.78 -17.45 8.03
N VAL A 229 -1.45 -16.88 9.19
CA VAL A 229 -0.10 -16.80 9.77
C VAL A 229 -0.08 -17.44 11.15
#